data_be09d2be362fed7004ccd22f8462ef5b
#
_entry.id   be09d2be362fed7004ccd22f8462ef5b
#
_cell.length_a   1.000
_cell.length_b   1.000
_cell.length_c   1.000
_cell.angle_alpha   90.00
_cell.angle_beta   90.00
_cell.angle_gamma   90.00
#
_symmetry.space_group_name_H-M   'P 1'
#
loop_
_entity.id
_entity.type
_entity.pdbx_description
1 polymer ?
#
loop_
_entity_poly.entity_id
_entity_poly.type
_entity_poly.pdbx_seq_one_letter_code
_entity_poly.pdbx_strand_id
1 'polypeptide(L)'
;MRASIDNWHGVHCHEESFDIRSENELLDGLNRLDGNKHTVFNLIASEHGYLMIGGGNGQYVLSGEENGMIFNLLNQDCHTDEKIELNVGGQIGLFERKYIVSKEQAINCALAFFTEKTIPKETRFNWEVY
;
A
#
# COMPACT_ATOMS: atom_id res chain seq x y z
N MET A 1 -9.98 -12.71 0.65
CA MET A 1 -9.03 -11.99 -0.25
C MET A 1 -7.61 -12.47 0.02
N ARG A 2 -6.86 -12.77 -1.02
CA ARG A 2 -5.45 -13.14 -0.88
C ARG A 2 -4.62 -11.91 -0.55
N ALA A 3 -3.60 -12.11 0.26
CA ALA A 3 -2.65 -11.07 0.62
C ALA A 3 -1.24 -11.64 0.66
N SER A 4 -0.26 -10.77 0.56
CA SER A 4 1.14 -11.14 0.77
C SER A 4 1.88 -10.01 1.47
N ILE A 5 2.93 -10.38 2.18
CA ILE A 5 3.82 -9.42 2.83
C ILE A 5 5.26 -9.92 2.68
N ASP A 6 6.18 -9.00 2.48
CA ASP A 6 7.60 -9.32 2.43
C ASP A 6 8.16 -9.50 3.85
N ASN A 7 9.13 -10.37 3.98
CA ASN A 7 9.80 -10.61 5.25
C ASN A 7 11.32 -10.68 4.98
N TRP A 8 12.02 -9.63 5.37
CA TRP A 8 13.44 -9.48 5.09
C TRP A 8 14.32 -9.98 6.23
N HIS A 9 15.33 -10.75 5.88
CA HIS A 9 16.39 -11.23 6.78
C HIS A 9 17.73 -10.82 6.15
N GLY A 10 18.19 -9.61 6.44
CA GLY A 10 19.34 -9.04 5.76
C GLY A 10 19.02 -8.79 4.29
N VAL A 11 19.79 -9.44 3.40
CA VAL A 11 19.58 -9.32 1.95
C VAL A 11 18.63 -10.36 1.37
N HIS A 12 18.11 -11.26 2.22
CA HIS A 12 17.20 -12.32 1.81
C HIS A 12 15.76 -11.94 2.13
N CYS A 13 14.87 -12.11 1.16
CA CYS A 13 13.44 -11.87 1.33
C CYS A 13 12.67 -13.17 1.24
N HIS A 14 11.77 -13.37 2.18
CA HIS A 14 10.78 -14.44 2.16
C HIS A 14 9.40 -13.80 2.07
N GLU A 15 8.64 -14.12 1.02
CA GLU A 15 7.28 -13.63 0.87
C GLU A 15 6.31 -14.57 1.59
N GLU A 16 5.48 -14.01 2.46
CA GLU A 16 4.42 -14.72 3.13
C GLU A 16 3.10 -14.44 2.43
N SER A 17 2.38 -15.48 2.07
CA SER A 17 1.06 -15.36 1.42
C SER A 17 0.00 -15.96 2.34
N PHE A 18 -1.15 -15.29 2.47
CA PHE A 18 -2.21 -15.69 3.37
C PHE A 18 -3.55 -15.13 2.93
N ASP A 19 -4.64 -15.61 3.55
CA ASP A 19 -5.98 -15.10 3.29
C ASP A 19 -6.35 -14.05 4.34
N ILE A 20 -6.96 -12.96 3.87
CA ILE A 20 -7.60 -11.95 4.69
C ILE A 20 -9.11 -12.21 4.63
N ARG A 21 -9.73 -12.47 5.77
CA ARG A 21 -11.16 -12.81 5.88
C ARG A 21 -11.98 -11.77 6.65
N SER A 22 -11.31 -10.84 7.30
CA SER A 22 -11.96 -9.81 8.11
C SER A 22 -11.16 -8.52 8.10
N GLU A 23 -11.81 -7.43 8.49
CA GLU A 23 -11.11 -6.14 8.65
C GLU A 23 -10.00 -6.22 9.69
N ASN A 24 -10.20 -6.99 10.77
CA ASN A 24 -9.17 -7.15 11.79
C ASN A 24 -7.91 -7.83 11.23
N GLU A 25 -8.08 -8.86 10.41
CA GLU A 25 -6.96 -9.52 9.76
C GLU A 25 -6.23 -8.57 8.79
N LEU A 26 -6.98 -7.73 8.09
CA LEU A 26 -6.41 -6.70 7.22
C LEU A 26 -5.56 -5.72 8.03
N LEU A 27 -6.10 -5.21 9.13
CA LEU A 27 -5.39 -4.27 9.99
C LEU A 27 -4.15 -4.91 10.62
N ASP A 28 -4.22 -6.17 11.03
CA ASP A 28 -3.07 -6.89 11.56
C ASP A 28 -1.94 -6.97 10.52
N GLY A 29 -2.28 -7.26 9.27
CA GLY A 29 -1.31 -7.31 8.18
C GLY A 29 -0.67 -5.94 7.92
N LEU A 30 -1.49 -4.91 7.83
CA LEU A 30 -1.02 -3.56 7.59
C LEU A 30 -0.14 -3.05 8.74
N ASN A 31 -0.48 -3.40 9.98
CA ASN A 31 0.28 -3.02 11.16
C ASN A 31 1.66 -3.69 11.24
N ARG A 32 1.90 -4.74 10.48
CA ARG A 32 3.23 -5.37 10.39
C ARG A 32 4.22 -4.52 9.62
N LEU A 33 3.76 -3.62 8.75
CA LEU A 33 4.64 -2.74 7.96
C LEU A 33 5.45 -1.83 8.87
N ASP A 34 6.76 -2.00 8.86
CA ASP A 34 7.70 -1.23 9.69
C ASP A 34 8.76 -0.48 8.87
N GLY A 35 8.75 -0.63 7.55
CA GLY A 35 9.72 0.01 6.66
C GLY A 35 11.11 -0.60 6.74
N ASN A 36 11.25 -1.78 7.33
CA ASN A 36 12.54 -2.44 7.51
C ASN A 36 12.44 -3.94 7.19
N LYS A 37 11.80 -4.70 8.07
CA LYS A 37 11.60 -6.14 7.89
C LYS A 37 10.41 -6.43 6.97
N HIS A 38 9.36 -5.63 7.11
CA HIS A 38 8.14 -5.71 6.31
C HIS A 38 7.94 -4.36 5.64
N THR A 39 8.03 -4.33 4.31
CA THR A 39 8.02 -3.08 3.55
C THR A 39 6.95 -2.99 2.49
N VAL A 40 6.32 -4.12 2.13
CA VAL A 40 5.24 -4.18 1.13
C VAL A 40 4.17 -5.15 1.60
N PHE A 41 2.93 -4.68 1.63
CA PHE A 41 1.75 -5.48 1.89
C PHE A 41 0.81 -5.39 0.70
N ASN A 42 0.52 -6.53 0.07
CA ASN A 42 -0.31 -6.59 -1.12
C ASN A 42 -1.67 -7.20 -0.81
N LEU A 43 -2.72 -6.59 -1.34
CA LEU A 43 -4.09 -7.11 -1.32
C LEU A 43 -4.46 -7.46 -2.75
N ILE A 44 -4.85 -8.71 -2.99
CA ILE A 44 -5.12 -9.22 -4.34
C ILE A 44 -6.59 -9.61 -4.44
N ALA A 45 -7.35 -8.84 -5.20
CA ALA A 45 -8.77 -9.10 -5.41
C ALA A 45 -9.01 -10.10 -6.54
N SER A 46 -8.18 -10.03 -7.62
CA SER A 46 -8.30 -10.89 -8.79
C SER A 46 -7.00 -10.84 -9.59
N GLU A 47 -6.94 -11.56 -10.71
CA GLU A 47 -5.81 -11.50 -11.64
C GLU A 47 -5.56 -10.09 -12.19
N HIS A 48 -6.60 -9.25 -12.21
CA HIS A 48 -6.56 -7.91 -12.83
C HIS A 48 -6.81 -6.80 -11.82
N GLY A 49 -6.69 -7.09 -10.52
CA GLY A 49 -6.96 -6.09 -9.50
C GLY A 49 -6.19 -6.34 -8.22
N TYR A 50 -5.30 -5.42 -7.86
CA TYR A 50 -4.58 -5.48 -6.59
C TYR A 50 -4.35 -4.07 -6.03
N LEU A 51 -4.09 -4.01 -4.74
CA LEU A 51 -3.62 -2.80 -4.07
C LEU A 51 -2.34 -3.12 -3.30
N MET A 52 -1.28 -2.39 -3.58
CA MET A 52 0.00 -2.49 -2.90
C MET A 52 0.13 -1.35 -1.90
N ILE A 53 0.53 -1.67 -0.68
CA ILE A 53 0.81 -0.69 0.36
C ILE A 53 2.28 -0.84 0.74
N GLY A 54 3.07 0.19 0.51
CA GLY A 54 4.50 0.18 0.81
C GLY A 54 4.87 1.17 1.89
N GLY A 55 6.01 0.94 2.53
CA GLY A 55 6.55 1.83 3.56
C GLY A 55 6.38 1.30 4.97
N GLY A 56 6.08 2.19 5.90
CA GLY A 56 5.93 1.89 7.33
C GLY A 56 6.27 3.11 8.17
N ASN A 57 6.15 2.96 9.50
CA ASN A 57 6.45 4.03 10.45
C ASN A 57 5.71 5.34 10.19
N GLY A 58 4.43 5.22 9.82
CA GLY A 58 3.57 6.38 9.62
C GLY A 58 3.66 7.02 8.24
N GLN A 59 4.48 6.49 7.34
CA GLN A 59 4.64 7.01 5.98
C GLN A 59 4.44 5.87 4.98
N TYR A 60 3.42 5.99 4.12
CA TYR A 60 3.02 4.92 3.23
C TYR A 60 2.80 5.45 1.82
N VAL A 61 3.05 4.57 0.83
CA VAL A 61 2.67 4.79 -0.56
C VAL A 61 1.69 3.69 -0.96
N LEU A 62 0.64 4.04 -1.67
CA LEU A 62 -0.36 3.09 -2.15
C LEU A 62 -0.46 3.16 -3.66
N SER A 63 -0.29 2.00 -4.29
CA SER A 63 -0.40 1.87 -5.73
C SER A 63 -1.22 0.63 -6.04
N GLY A 64 -2.04 0.69 -7.07
CA GLY A 64 -2.84 -0.44 -7.47
C GLY A 64 -2.93 -0.59 -8.97
N GLU A 65 -3.47 -1.72 -9.38
CA GLU A 65 -3.76 -1.98 -10.78
C GLU A 65 -5.19 -2.50 -10.89
N GLU A 66 -5.89 -2.04 -11.90
CA GLU A 66 -7.22 -2.50 -12.22
C GLU A 66 -7.38 -2.47 -13.73
N ASN A 67 -7.59 -3.65 -14.34
CA ASN A 67 -7.80 -3.81 -15.78
C ASN A 67 -6.72 -3.13 -16.63
N GLY A 68 -5.46 -3.27 -16.23
CA GLY A 68 -4.31 -2.73 -16.96
C GLY A 68 -4.00 -1.26 -16.68
N MET A 69 -4.79 -0.59 -15.86
CA MET A 69 -4.54 0.80 -15.46
C MET A 69 -3.87 0.85 -14.10
N ILE A 70 -2.88 1.71 -13.96
CA ILE A 70 -2.13 1.90 -12.73
C ILE A 70 -2.68 3.12 -11.98
N PHE A 71 -2.93 2.94 -10.69
CA PHE A 71 -3.47 3.96 -9.79
C PHE A 71 -2.46 4.25 -8.68
N ASN A 72 -2.08 5.51 -8.50
CA ASN A 72 -1.24 5.94 -7.39
C ASN A 72 -2.05 6.89 -6.51
N LEU A 73 -2.15 6.59 -5.22
CA LEU A 73 -2.90 7.43 -4.28
C LEU A 73 -2.14 8.71 -4.02
N LEU A 74 -2.83 9.84 -4.12
CA LEU A 74 -2.27 11.15 -3.87
C LEU A 74 -2.66 11.65 -2.48
N ASN A 75 -1.71 12.31 -1.82
CA ASN A 75 -1.97 13.04 -0.58
C ASN A 75 -2.50 14.43 -0.94
N GLN A 76 -3.79 14.66 -0.73
CA GLN A 76 -4.44 15.92 -1.08
C GLN A 76 -3.94 17.12 -0.26
N ASP A 77 -3.35 16.86 0.92
CA ASP A 77 -2.86 17.92 1.81
C ASP A 77 -1.41 18.31 1.51
N CYS A 78 -0.82 17.73 0.47
CA CYS A 78 0.57 17.99 0.14
C CYS A 78 0.70 19.14 -0.85
N HIS A 79 1.57 20.10 -0.52
CA HIS A 79 1.84 21.29 -1.33
C HIS A 79 3.33 21.52 -1.59
N THR A 80 4.18 20.50 -1.41
CA THR A 80 5.62 20.63 -1.59
C THR A 80 6.15 19.60 -2.57
N ASP A 81 7.30 19.93 -3.20
CA ASP A 81 8.04 19.01 -4.07
C ASP A 81 9.08 18.19 -3.32
N GLU A 82 9.04 18.23 -1.98
CA GLU A 82 9.96 17.49 -1.14
C GLU A 82 9.89 15.99 -1.45
N LYS A 83 11.06 15.33 -1.40
CA LYS A 83 11.16 13.90 -1.56
C LYS A 83 11.51 13.25 -0.23
N ILE A 84 10.90 12.11 0.04
CA ILE A 84 11.06 11.35 1.28
C ILE A 84 11.64 9.98 0.94
N GLU A 85 12.61 9.54 1.72
CA GLU A 85 13.14 8.19 1.60
C GLU A 85 12.19 7.19 2.27
N LEU A 86 11.80 6.16 1.51
CA LEU A 86 11.04 5.02 2.04
C LEU A 86 11.66 3.73 1.54
N ASN A 87 11.60 2.70 2.38
CA ASN A 87 11.96 1.35 2.00
C ASN A 87 10.70 0.63 1.52
N VAL A 88 10.63 0.36 0.22
CA VAL A 88 9.54 -0.37 -0.41
C VAL A 88 10.11 -1.49 -1.26
N GLY A 89 9.72 -2.73 -0.97
CA GLY A 89 10.26 -3.89 -1.65
C GLY A 89 11.71 -4.18 -1.28
N GLY A 90 12.16 -3.74 -0.11
CA GLY A 90 13.53 -3.94 0.35
C GLY A 90 14.53 -2.98 -0.26
N GLN A 91 14.08 -1.98 -1.00
CA GLN A 91 14.93 -0.96 -1.62
C GLN A 91 14.53 0.43 -1.14
N ILE A 92 15.52 1.20 -0.71
CA ILE A 92 15.30 2.59 -0.33
C ILE A 92 15.20 3.42 -1.61
N GLY A 93 14.07 4.08 -1.78
CA GLY A 93 13.81 4.99 -2.89
C GLY A 93 13.39 6.36 -2.40
N LEU A 94 13.49 7.35 -3.28
CA LEU A 94 13.00 8.69 -3.04
C LEU A 94 11.61 8.83 -3.65
N PHE A 95 10.64 9.16 -2.82
CA PHE A 95 9.26 9.35 -3.23
C PHE A 95 8.85 10.80 -3.05
N GLU A 96 8.20 11.37 -4.05
CA GLU A 96 7.64 12.71 -3.92
C GLU A 96 6.58 12.70 -2.80
N ARG A 97 6.58 13.75 -1.99
CA ARG A 97 5.68 13.84 -0.83
C ARG A 97 4.21 13.73 -1.19
N LYS A 98 3.84 14.11 -2.42
CA LYS A 98 2.44 13.98 -2.88
C LYS A 98 1.92 12.54 -2.90
N TYR A 99 2.83 11.54 -2.90
CA TYR A 99 2.47 10.12 -2.86
C TYR A 99 2.54 9.53 -1.44
N ILE A 100 2.99 10.31 -0.47
CA ILE A 100 3.14 9.83 0.91
C ILE A 100 1.88 10.15 1.69
N VAL A 101 1.24 9.11 2.20
CA VAL A 101 0.02 9.25 3.00
C VAL A 101 0.25 8.77 4.43
N SER A 102 -0.62 9.20 5.34
CA SER A 102 -0.58 8.78 6.73
C SER A 102 -1.09 7.35 6.89
N LYS A 103 -0.88 6.79 8.08
CA LYS A 103 -1.42 5.47 8.42
C LYS A 103 -2.94 5.47 8.33
N GLU A 104 -3.61 6.52 8.80
CA GLU A 104 -5.07 6.63 8.73
C GLU A 104 -5.56 6.63 7.29
N GLN A 105 -4.92 7.39 6.42
CA GLN A 105 -5.26 7.42 5.00
C GLN A 105 -5.03 6.06 4.34
N ALA A 106 -3.93 5.39 4.67
CA ALA A 106 -3.64 4.05 4.16
C ALA A 106 -4.68 3.03 4.62
N ILE A 107 -5.06 3.05 5.89
CA ILE A 107 -6.08 2.17 6.45
C ILE A 107 -7.42 2.39 5.75
N ASN A 108 -7.85 3.63 5.59
CA ASN A 108 -9.13 3.95 4.96
C ASN A 108 -9.19 3.44 3.53
N CYS A 109 -8.11 3.62 2.78
CA CYS A 109 -8.05 3.14 1.40
C CYS A 109 -8.03 1.60 1.33
N ALA A 110 -7.26 0.96 2.20
CA ALA A 110 -7.17 -0.50 2.24
C ALA A 110 -8.51 -1.14 2.63
N LEU A 111 -9.22 -0.57 3.61
CA LEU A 111 -10.55 -1.05 4.01
C LEU A 111 -11.56 -0.92 2.88
N ALA A 112 -11.55 0.21 2.17
CA ALA A 112 -12.43 0.41 1.03
C ALA A 112 -12.16 -0.60 -0.08
N PHE A 113 -10.89 -0.84 -0.39
CA PHE A 113 -10.50 -1.84 -1.39
C PHE A 113 -10.94 -3.25 -0.96
N PHE A 114 -10.76 -3.59 0.29
CA PHE A 114 -11.15 -4.90 0.83
C PHE A 114 -12.67 -5.12 0.72
N THR A 115 -13.45 -4.10 1.02
CA THR A 115 -14.91 -4.17 0.98
C THR A 115 -15.44 -4.21 -0.45
N GLU A 116 -14.94 -3.34 -1.31
CA GLU A 116 -15.43 -3.18 -2.69
C GLU A 116 -14.77 -4.15 -3.68
N LYS A 117 -13.58 -4.67 -3.34
CA LYS A 117 -12.75 -5.55 -4.18
C LYS A 117 -12.33 -4.91 -5.51
N THR A 118 -12.34 -3.59 -5.54
CA THR A 118 -11.88 -2.76 -6.66
C THR A 118 -11.16 -1.54 -6.09
N ILE A 119 -10.43 -0.83 -6.93
CA ILE A 119 -9.84 0.46 -6.54
C ILE A 119 -10.98 1.41 -6.15
N PRO A 120 -10.98 1.92 -4.90
CA PRO A 120 -12.06 2.78 -4.44
C PRO A 120 -12.03 4.13 -5.17
N LYS A 121 -13.13 4.50 -5.81
CA LYS A 121 -13.22 5.70 -6.65
C LYS A 121 -14.07 6.80 -6.02
N GLU A 122 -14.33 6.70 -4.73
CA GLU A 122 -15.03 7.74 -3.97
C GLU A 122 -14.20 9.03 -3.96
N THR A 123 -14.87 10.17 -3.85
CA THR A 123 -14.21 11.49 -3.91
C THR A 123 -13.19 11.73 -2.80
N ARG A 124 -13.28 10.98 -1.69
CA ARG A 124 -12.29 11.08 -0.60
C ARG A 124 -10.93 10.49 -0.98
N PHE A 125 -10.86 9.72 -2.08
CA PHE A 125 -9.61 9.18 -2.60
C PHE A 125 -9.26 9.88 -3.91
N ASN A 126 -8.06 10.43 -3.97
CA ASN A 126 -7.58 11.12 -5.16
C ASN A 126 -6.46 10.26 -5.79
N TRP A 127 -6.68 9.86 -7.03
CA TRP A 127 -5.78 8.94 -7.74
C TRP A 127 -5.13 9.62 -8.93
N GLU A 128 -3.82 9.38 -9.07
CA GLU A 128 -3.12 9.62 -10.33
C GLU A 128 -3.20 8.31 -11.12
N VAL A 129 -3.68 8.38 -12.36
CA VAL A 129 -3.99 7.19 -13.17
C VAL A 129 -3.18 7.21 -14.46
N TYR A 130 -2.63 6.05 -14.78
CA TYR A 130 -1.86 5.85 -16.03
C TYR A 130 -2.52 4.83 -16.93
#